data_369ed033f6b08de971afaa28393ffd8e
#
_entry.id   369ed033f6b08de971afaa28393ffd8e
#
_cell.length_a   1.000
_cell.length_b   1.000
_cell.length_c   1.000
_cell.angle_alpha   90.00
_cell.angle_beta   90.00
_cell.angle_gamma   90.00
#
_symmetry.space_group_name_H-M   'P 1'
#
loop_
_entity.id
_entity.type
_entity.pdbx_description
1 polymer ?
#
loop_
_entity_poly.entity_id
_entity_poly.type
_entity_poly.pdbx_seq_one_letter_code
_entity_poly.pdbx_strand_id
1 'polypeptide(L)'
;MQKSRRMLAGVAAGFTLIACGQRSEPTPEQAADMANYVRPAGDAPSASASQQGSPPSNRSNVDPCTFFTKAELESAVGYPLGPAKPGRGEPTCRFPNPTRGTVTVRAGDLVTPAQFDSLKLYTGTDIEPVSGVGDKAFLWGARIYVLSGNRQLMVNLDKHDLTPEVRTTLTSLGKLGVPRLK
;
A
#
# COMPACT_ATOMS: atom_id res chain seq x y z
N MET A 1 -22.87 0.99 -48.29
CA MET A 1 -22.48 -0.38 -48.63
C MET A 1 -21.04 -0.40 -49.06
N GLN A 2 -20.14 -0.84 -48.21
CA GLN A 2 -18.82 -1.32 -48.65
C GLN A 2 -18.21 -2.15 -47.53
N LYS A 3 -18.24 -3.48 -47.72
CA LYS A 3 -17.58 -4.49 -46.93
C LYS A 3 -16.09 -4.47 -47.27
N SER A 4 -15.22 -4.27 -46.30
CA SER A 4 -13.80 -4.63 -46.41
C SER A 4 -13.44 -5.69 -45.38
N ARG A 5 -13.32 -6.92 -45.89
CA ARG A 5 -12.67 -8.05 -45.24
C ARG A 5 -11.16 -7.85 -45.36
N ARG A 6 -10.42 -7.93 -44.30
CA ARG A 6 -8.99 -8.25 -44.32
C ARG A 6 -8.68 -9.36 -43.31
N MET A 7 -8.27 -10.41 -43.87
CA MET A 7 -7.60 -11.65 -43.54
C MET A 7 -6.48 -11.53 -42.49
N LEU A 8 -6.53 -12.47 -41.61
CA LEU A 8 -5.52 -13.33 -41.01
C LEU A 8 -4.06 -13.15 -41.42
N ALA A 9 -3.19 -13.06 -40.43
CA ALA A 9 -1.89 -13.70 -40.45
C ALA A 9 -1.57 -14.18 -39.03
N GLY A 10 -1.53 -15.50 -38.85
CA GLY A 10 -1.07 -16.17 -37.65
C GLY A 10 0.45 -16.11 -37.59
N VAL A 11 0.96 -15.89 -36.39
CA VAL A 11 2.38 -16.14 -36.05
C VAL A 11 2.40 -17.09 -34.84
N ALA A 12 2.75 -18.33 -35.12
CA ALA A 12 3.15 -19.30 -34.14
C ALA A 12 4.62 -19.02 -33.77
N ALA A 13 4.91 -18.86 -32.51
CA ALA A 13 6.27 -18.83 -32.03
C ALA A 13 6.34 -19.43 -30.61
N GLY A 14 6.84 -20.62 -30.53
CA GLY A 14 8.07 -21.03 -29.85
C GLY A 14 7.96 -21.01 -28.32
N PHE A 15 7.50 -22.15 -27.74
CA PHE A 15 7.76 -22.49 -26.33
C PHE A 15 9.25 -22.77 -26.14
N THR A 16 9.95 -21.88 -25.43
CA THR A 16 11.27 -22.18 -24.90
C THR A 16 11.11 -22.60 -23.44
N LEU A 17 11.26 -23.90 -23.20
CA LEU A 17 11.41 -24.50 -21.87
C LEU A 17 12.75 -24.03 -21.30
N ILE A 18 12.72 -23.16 -20.28
CA ILE A 18 13.89 -22.84 -19.47
C ILE A 18 13.92 -23.80 -18.28
N ALA A 19 15.02 -24.53 -18.21
CA ALA A 19 15.34 -25.59 -17.27
C ALA A 19 15.26 -25.18 -15.81
N CYS A 20 14.79 -26.15 -15.02
CA CYS A 20 14.81 -26.18 -13.56
C CYS A 20 16.19 -25.78 -13.00
N GLY A 21 16.20 -24.74 -12.14
CA GLY A 21 17.34 -24.46 -11.28
C GLY A 21 17.57 -25.63 -10.32
N GLN A 22 18.76 -26.26 -10.42
CA GLN A 22 19.23 -27.27 -9.49
C GLN A 22 19.35 -26.66 -8.09
N ARG A 23 18.55 -27.20 -7.17
CA ARG A 23 18.73 -26.98 -5.73
C ARG A 23 20.02 -27.69 -5.35
N SER A 24 21.09 -26.95 -5.08
CA SER A 24 22.35 -27.49 -4.56
C SER A 24 22.06 -28.04 -3.16
N GLU A 25 22.10 -29.37 -3.03
CA GLU A 25 22.12 -30.03 -1.74
C GLU A 25 23.44 -29.68 -1.05
N PRO A 26 23.42 -29.34 0.26
CA PRO A 26 24.64 -29.07 1.00
C PRO A 26 25.47 -30.35 1.07
N THR A 27 26.79 -30.23 0.78
CA THR A 27 27.73 -31.31 0.86
C THR A 27 27.89 -31.82 2.29
N PRO A 28 28.16 -33.12 2.52
CA PRO A 28 28.26 -33.71 3.87
C PRO A 28 29.34 -33.11 4.76
N GLU A 29 30.28 -32.35 4.21
CA GLU A 29 31.31 -31.62 4.99
C GLU A 29 30.71 -30.40 5.75
N GLN A 30 29.65 -29.79 5.26
CA GLN A 30 28.99 -28.65 5.96
C GLN A 30 28.11 -29.08 7.12
N ALA A 31 27.75 -30.35 7.20
CA ALA A 31 26.95 -30.89 8.31
C ALA A 31 27.81 -31.20 9.56
N ALA A 32 29.11 -31.35 9.44
CA ALA A 32 29.97 -31.69 10.57
C ALA A 32 30.34 -30.50 11.46
N ASP A 33 30.28 -29.29 10.94
CA ASP A 33 30.69 -28.07 11.68
C ASP A 33 29.59 -27.54 12.62
N MET A 34 28.33 -27.98 12.45
CA MET A 34 27.24 -27.57 13.34
C MET A 34 27.08 -28.43 14.61
N ALA A 35 27.77 -29.57 14.71
CA ALA A 35 27.62 -30.48 15.83
C ALA A 35 28.47 -30.13 17.07
N ASN A 36 29.37 -29.15 16.98
CA ASN A 36 30.35 -28.87 18.03
C ASN A 36 30.10 -27.54 18.78
N TYR A 37 28.93 -26.92 18.63
CA TYR A 37 28.59 -25.74 19.43
C TYR A 37 27.99 -26.18 20.76
N VAL A 38 28.81 -26.76 21.65
CA VAL A 38 28.46 -26.97 23.06
C VAL A 38 28.45 -25.61 23.74
N ARG A 39 27.26 -25.12 24.01
CA ARG A 39 27.04 -23.89 24.78
C ARG A 39 27.41 -24.19 26.23
N PRO A 40 28.42 -23.53 26.84
CA PRO A 40 28.68 -23.72 28.28
C PRO A 40 27.48 -23.18 29.05
N ALA A 41 26.98 -24.00 29.98
CA ALA A 41 26.03 -23.62 30.98
C ALA A 41 26.67 -22.61 31.95
N GLY A 42 26.55 -21.33 31.65
CA GLY A 42 26.90 -20.23 32.51
C GLY A 42 25.63 -19.60 33.02
N ASP A 43 25.53 -19.55 34.36
CA ASP A 43 24.47 -18.86 35.08
C ASP A 43 24.22 -17.46 34.52
N ALA A 44 23.11 -17.27 33.80
CA ALA A 44 22.68 -15.97 33.38
C ALA A 44 21.95 -15.29 34.53
N PRO A 45 22.45 -14.15 35.06
CA PRO A 45 21.62 -13.33 35.93
C PRO A 45 20.36 -12.93 35.16
N SER A 46 19.21 -13.12 35.81
CA SER A 46 17.92 -12.63 35.31
C SER A 46 18.01 -11.13 35.08
N ALA A 47 18.47 -10.73 33.90
CA ALA A 47 18.32 -9.37 33.43
C ALA A 47 16.82 -9.16 33.21
N SER A 48 16.19 -8.43 34.14
CA SER A 48 14.89 -7.82 33.96
C SER A 48 14.89 -7.23 32.53
N ALA A 49 14.08 -7.82 31.67
CA ALA A 49 13.86 -7.29 30.33
C ALA A 49 13.34 -5.86 30.50
N SER A 50 14.25 -4.91 30.41
CA SER A 50 13.93 -3.51 30.23
C SER A 50 13.03 -3.51 29.01
N GLN A 51 11.78 -3.16 29.20
CA GLN A 51 10.82 -2.89 28.14
C GLN A 51 11.51 -1.85 27.24
N GLN A 52 12.13 -2.32 26.16
CA GLN A 52 12.57 -1.46 25.09
C GLN A 52 11.31 -0.73 24.66
N GLY A 53 11.24 0.53 25.09
CA GLY A 53 10.15 1.42 24.72
C GLY A 53 9.98 1.32 23.21
N SER A 54 8.81 0.92 22.78
CA SER A 54 8.45 0.94 21.37
C SER A 54 8.85 2.29 20.81
N PRO A 55 9.51 2.36 19.64
CA PRO A 55 9.88 3.65 19.05
C PRO A 55 8.65 4.55 19.05
N PRO A 56 8.81 5.87 19.31
CA PRO A 56 7.68 6.79 19.38
C PRO A 56 6.84 6.59 18.12
N SER A 57 5.62 6.12 18.31
CA SER A 57 4.72 5.91 17.19
C SER A 57 4.48 7.29 16.58
N ASN A 58 4.88 7.51 15.34
CA ASN A 58 4.53 8.70 14.53
C ASN A 58 3.02 8.79 14.29
N ARG A 59 2.23 8.31 15.27
CA ARG A 59 0.78 8.27 15.19
C ARG A 59 0.27 9.69 15.38
N SER A 60 -0.45 10.15 14.42
CA SER A 60 -1.24 11.37 14.55
C SER A 60 -2.43 11.13 15.49
N ASN A 61 -2.94 12.20 16.06
CA ASN A 61 -4.21 12.18 16.80
C ASN A 61 -5.44 12.12 15.85
N VAL A 62 -5.22 11.89 14.56
CA VAL A 62 -6.30 11.81 13.55
C VAL A 62 -6.80 10.37 13.48
N ASP A 63 -8.08 10.18 13.79
CA ASP A 63 -8.74 8.88 13.62
C ASP A 63 -9.14 8.72 12.14
N PRO A 64 -8.58 7.76 11.41
CA PRO A 64 -8.89 7.53 10.00
C PRO A 64 -10.34 7.09 9.76
N CYS A 65 -11.05 6.59 10.78
CA CYS A 65 -12.45 6.19 10.66
C CYS A 65 -13.43 7.37 10.74
N THR A 66 -12.99 8.50 11.25
CA THR A 66 -13.77 9.74 11.31
C THR A 66 -13.26 10.80 10.34
N PHE A 67 -12.14 10.52 9.65
CA PHE A 67 -11.50 11.46 8.72
C PHE A 67 -12.42 11.85 7.56
N PHE A 68 -13.11 10.90 6.99
CA PHE A 68 -14.21 11.11 6.05
C PHE A 68 -15.48 10.54 6.65
N THR A 69 -16.60 11.22 6.45
CA THR A 69 -17.91 10.62 6.71
C THR A 69 -18.19 9.54 5.66
N LYS A 70 -18.98 8.53 6.04
CA LYS A 70 -19.44 7.50 5.11
C LYS A 70 -20.15 8.11 3.90
N ALA A 71 -21.00 9.12 4.12
CA ALA A 71 -21.75 9.79 3.06
C ALA A 71 -20.85 10.51 2.04
N GLU A 72 -19.75 11.13 2.49
CA GLU A 72 -18.77 11.75 1.61
C GLU A 72 -18.07 10.72 0.73
N LEU A 73 -17.67 9.58 1.31
CA LEU A 73 -17.05 8.51 0.55
C LEU A 73 -18.04 7.91 -0.45
N GLU A 74 -19.28 7.62 -0.05
CA GLU A 74 -20.32 7.09 -0.93
C GLU A 74 -20.64 8.05 -2.09
N SER A 75 -20.73 9.35 -1.80
CA SER A 75 -20.92 10.37 -2.83
C SER A 75 -19.75 10.40 -3.84
N ALA A 76 -18.52 10.23 -3.36
CA ALA A 76 -17.34 10.26 -4.22
C ALA A 76 -17.21 9.00 -5.09
N VAL A 77 -17.47 7.81 -4.51
CA VAL A 77 -17.31 6.54 -5.23
C VAL A 77 -18.54 6.13 -6.03
N GLY A 78 -19.72 6.72 -5.74
CA GLY A 78 -20.97 6.47 -6.47
C GLY A 78 -21.67 5.15 -6.11
N TYR A 79 -21.33 4.53 -4.99
CA TYR A 79 -21.98 3.30 -4.51
C TYR A 79 -21.99 3.22 -2.97
N PRO A 80 -22.97 2.48 -2.39
CA PRO A 80 -23.08 2.35 -0.94
C PRO A 80 -21.89 1.60 -0.34
N LEU A 81 -21.48 2.02 0.84
CA LEU A 81 -20.40 1.41 1.62
C LEU A 81 -20.95 0.78 2.91
N GLY A 82 -20.31 -0.26 3.38
CA GLY A 82 -20.57 -0.85 4.69
C GLY A 82 -20.07 0.04 5.84
N PRO A 83 -20.28 -0.39 7.09
CA PRO A 83 -19.81 0.33 8.25
C PRO A 83 -18.29 0.43 8.28
N ALA A 84 -17.78 1.52 8.83
CA ALA A 84 -16.35 1.74 9.06
C ALA A 84 -15.78 0.63 9.95
N LYS A 85 -14.64 0.08 9.56
CA LYS A 85 -13.91 -0.96 10.32
C LYS A 85 -12.47 -0.51 10.49
N PRO A 86 -11.99 -0.31 11.72
CA PRO A 86 -10.58 -0.04 11.98
C PRO A 86 -9.68 -1.16 11.46
N GLY A 87 -8.53 -0.79 10.89
CA GLY A 87 -7.50 -1.75 10.49
C GLY A 87 -6.85 -2.39 11.70
N ARG A 88 -6.47 -3.65 11.58
CA ARG A 88 -5.75 -4.36 12.65
C ARG A 88 -4.28 -3.93 12.66
N GLY A 89 -3.87 -3.24 13.73
CA GLY A 89 -2.47 -2.85 13.94
C GLY A 89 -1.96 -1.67 13.09
N GLU A 90 -2.76 -1.17 12.15
CA GLU A 90 -2.42 -0.04 11.30
C GLU A 90 -3.39 1.12 11.51
N PRO A 91 -2.94 2.37 11.38
CA PRO A 91 -3.82 3.55 11.45
C PRO A 91 -4.65 3.70 10.17
N THR A 92 -5.47 2.71 9.87
CA THR A 92 -6.33 2.67 8.69
C THR A 92 -7.78 2.46 9.06
N CYS A 93 -8.68 2.94 8.23
CA CYS A 93 -10.10 2.61 8.30
C CYS A 93 -10.57 2.04 6.96
N ARG A 94 -11.38 1.00 7.02
CA ARG A 94 -11.88 0.27 5.86
C ARG A 94 -13.40 0.38 5.79
N PHE A 95 -13.90 0.73 4.61
CA PHE A 95 -15.33 0.82 4.30
C PHE A 95 -15.65 -0.21 3.21
N PRO A 96 -16.10 -1.41 3.59
CA PRO A 96 -16.28 -2.50 2.64
C PRO A 96 -17.53 -2.30 1.78
N ASN A 97 -17.45 -2.73 0.52
CA ASN A 97 -18.61 -3.04 -0.31
C ASN A 97 -18.42 -4.46 -0.87
N PRO A 98 -19.40 -5.37 -0.76
CA PRO A 98 -19.24 -6.77 -1.11
C PRO A 98 -18.94 -7.01 -2.59
N THR A 99 -19.42 -6.15 -3.48
CA THR A 99 -19.28 -6.29 -4.93
C THR A 99 -18.21 -5.39 -5.53
N ARG A 100 -18.08 -4.17 -5.02
CA ARG A 100 -17.19 -3.13 -5.57
C ARG A 100 -15.82 -3.03 -4.89
N GLY A 101 -15.59 -3.80 -3.83
CA GLY A 101 -14.34 -3.77 -3.07
C GLY A 101 -14.40 -2.89 -1.82
N THR A 102 -13.27 -2.49 -1.33
CA THR A 102 -13.16 -1.74 -0.07
C THR A 102 -12.53 -0.37 -0.34
N VAL A 103 -13.10 0.67 0.25
CA VAL A 103 -12.40 1.96 0.38
C VAL A 103 -11.59 1.91 1.65
N THR A 104 -10.27 2.11 1.53
CA THR A 104 -9.36 2.15 2.68
C THR A 104 -8.80 3.57 2.82
N VAL A 105 -8.90 4.12 4.01
CA VAL A 105 -8.39 5.44 4.37
C VAL A 105 -7.29 5.28 5.40
N ARG A 106 -6.15 5.93 5.19
CA ARG A 106 -5.08 6.13 6.15
C ARG A 106 -4.80 7.61 6.23
N ALA A 107 -4.85 8.21 7.40
CA ALA A 107 -4.75 9.65 7.53
C ALA A 107 -3.92 10.06 8.74
N GLY A 108 -3.20 11.16 8.58
CA GLY A 108 -2.55 11.89 9.66
C GLY A 108 -1.17 11.35 10.07
N ASP A 109 -0.62 10.33 9.44
CA ASP A 109 0.76 9.90 9.73
C ASP A 109 1.73 11.08 9.54
N LEU A 110 2.64 11.23 10.50
CA LEU A 110 3.71 12.22 10.39
C LEU A 110 4.79 11.70 9.43
N VAL A 111 4.98 12.39 8.33
CA VAL A 111 5.88 12.01 7.25
C VAL A 111 6.63 13.22 6.76
N THR A 112 7.96 13.18 6.75
CA THR A 112 8.75 14.25 6.13
C THR A 112 8.59 14.21 4.59
N PRO A 113 8.83 15.34 3.89
CA PRO A 113 8.81 15.35 2.41
C PRO A 113 9.76 14.33 1.79
N ALA A 114 10.92 14.07 2.40
CA ALA A 114 11.88 13.06 1.93
C ALA A 114 11.35 11.64 2.10
N GLN A 115 10.71 11.34 3.24
CA GLN A 115 10.05 10.04 3.46
C GLN A 115 8.88 9.84 2.49
N PHE A 116 8.11 10.89 2.22
CA PHE A 116 7.04 10.84 1.23
C PHE A 116 7.56 10.56 -0.19
N ASP A 117 8.66 11.21 -0.58
CA ASP A 117 9.30 10.95 -1.87
C ASP A 117 9.88 9.53 -1.95
N SER A 118 10.36 8.97 -0.81
CA SER A 118 10.84 7.59 -0.74
C SER A 118 9.73 6.56 -1.04
N LEU A 119 8.46 6.88 -0.79
CA LEU A 119 7.35 5.98 -1.15
C LEU A 119 7.36 5.65 -2.65
N LYS A 120 7.77 6.60 -3.49
CA LYS A 120 7.87 6.41 -4.94
C LYS A 120 8.88 5.33 -5.33
N LEU A 121 9.92 5.11 -4.52
CA LEU A 121 10.92 4.08 -4.78
C LEU A 121 10.37 2.67 -4.58
N TYR A 122 9.38 2.51 -3.72
CA TYR A 122 8.74 1.21 -3.45
C TYR A 122 7.56 0.90 -4.36
N THR A 123 7.04 1.92 -5.06
CA THR A 123 5.85 1.79 -5.90
C THR A 123 6.18 1.48 -7.37
N GLY A 124 7.46 1.54 -7.77
CA GLY A 124 7.89 1.27 -9.14
C GLY A 124 7.69 2.46 -10.09
N THR A 125 7.53 2.19 -11.39
CA THR A 125 7.50 3.22 -12.44
C THR A 125 6.11 3.80 -12.72
N ASP A 126 5.03 3.14 -12.26
CA ASP A 126 3.65 3.52 -12.62
C ASP A 126 3.07 4.57 -11.66
N ILE A 127 3.85 5.62 -11.42
CA ILE A 127 3.44 6.74 -10.56
C ILE A 127 3.01 7.91 -11.43
N GLU A 128 1.83 8.44 -11.11
CA GLU A 128 1.30 9.62 -11.78
C GLU A 128 1.23 10.79 -10.80
N PRO A 129 2.00 11.86 -11.02
CA PRO A 129 1.93 13.06 -10.17
C PRO A 129 0.58 13.76 -10.32
N VAL A 130 0.04 14.25 -9.21
CA VAL A 130 -1.22 15.00 -9.15
C VAL A 130 -0.94 16.42 -8.67
N SER A 131 -1.29 17.41 -9.49
CA SER A 131 -1.13 18.82 -9.14
C SER A 131 -2.36 19.39 -8.41
N GLY A 132 -2.14 20.37 -7.54
CA GLY A 132 -3.22 21.09 -6.84
C GLY A 132 -3.91 20.28 -5.75
N VAL A 133 -3.23 19.29 -5.19
CA VAL A 133 -3.70 18.48 -4.06
C VAL A 133 -2.58 18.42 -3.01
N GLY A 134 -2.75 19.16 -1.91
CA GLY A 134 -1.72 19.30 -0.89
C GLY A 134 -0.42 19.91 -1.42
N ASP A 135 0.66 19.70 -0.71
CA ASP A 135 2.00 20.13 -1.13
C ASP A 135 2.60 19.20 -2.18
N LYS A 136 2.32 17.91 -2.04
CA LYS A 136 2.69 16.85 -2.99
C LYS A 136 1.58 15.81 -3.03
N ALA A 137 1.28 15.31 -4.25
CA ALA A 137 0.41 14.17 -4.40
C ALA A 137 0.80 13.32 -5.61
N PHE A 138 0.49 12.03 -5.54
CA PHE A 138 0.63 11.12 -6.66
C PHE A 138 -0.39 9.98 -6.58
N LEU A 139 -0.70 9.42 -7.73
CA LEU A 139 -1.46 8.18 -7.88
C LEU A 139 -0.50 7.02 -8.12
N TRP A 140 -0.86 5.86 -7.56
CA TRP A 140 -0.24 4.58 -7.83
C TRP A 140 -1.30 3.48 -7.84
N GLY A 141 -1.59 2.95 -9.02
CA GLY A 141 -2.80 2.14 -9.21
C GLY A 141 -4.04 2.90 -8.72
N ALA A 142 -5.00 2.20 -8.14
CA ALA A 142 -6.19 2.83 -7.59
C ALA A 142 -5.98 3.44 -6.18
N ARG A 143 -4.85 4.11 -5.96
CA ARG A 143 -4.50 4.79 -4.72
C ARG A 143 -4.05 6.22 -4.98
N ILE A 144 -4.41 7.12 -4.07
CA ILE A 144 -3.82 8.45 -4.00
C ILE A 144 -3.03 8.58 -2.70
N TYR A 145 -1.85 9.17 -2.82
CA TYR A 145 -1.02 9.60 -1.71
C TYR A 145 -0.93 11.11 -1.74
N VAL A 146 -1.17 11.76 -0.62
CA VAL A 146 -1.14 13.22 -0.46
C VAL A 146 -0.29 13.58 0.75
N LEU A 147 0.59 14.55 0.58
CA LEU A 147 1.31 15.21 1.66
C LEU A 147 0.77 16.63 1.82
N SER A 148 0.47 17.02 3.04
CA SER A 148 0.12 18.39 3.40
C SER A 148 0.81 18.76 4.71
N GLY A 149 1.75 19.72 4.66
CA GLY A 149 2.68 19.98 5.74
C GLY A 149 3.58 18.76 5.98
N ASN A 150 3.44 18.17 7.16
CA ASN A 150 4.13 16.93 7.55
C ASN A 150 3.16 15.76 7.76
N ARG A 151 1.94 15.84 7.26
CA ARG A 151 0.91 14.81 7.41
C ARG A 151 0.57 14.17 6.08
N GLN A 152 0.36 12.86 6.13
CA GLN A 152 0.02 12.06 4.96
C GLN A 152 -1.44 11.63 5.00
N LEU A 153 -2.07 11.65 3.82
CA LEU A 153 -3.31 10.95 3.53
C LEU A 153 -3.04 9.89 2.46
N MET A 154 -3.59 8.70 2.64
CA MET A 154 -3.70 7.70 1.59
C MET A 154 -5.16 7.23 1.50
N VAL A 155 -5.70 7.22 0.29
CA VAL A 155 -6.99 6.60 -0.02
C VAL A 155 -6.78 5.54 -1.08
N ASN A 156 -7.30 4.34 -0.83
CA ASN A 156 -7.22 3.21 -1.76
C ASN A 156 -8.62 2.70 -2.10
N LEU A 157 -8.86 2.46 -3.38
CA LEU A 157 -10.07 1.83 -3.90
C LEU A 157 -9.73 0.41 -4.34
N ASP A 158 -9.86 -0.57 -3.43
CA ASP A 158 -9.56 -1.98 -3.72
C ASP A 158 -10.43 -2.49 -4.88
N LYS A 159 -9.88 -3.39 -5.69
CA LYS A 159 -10.51 -4.01 -6.86
C LYS A 159 -10.86 -3.04 -8.00
N HIS A 160 -10.25 -1.88 -8.04
CA HIS A 160 -10.38 -0.95 -9.15
C HIS A 160 -9.04 -0.83 -9.91
N ASP A 161 -9.15 -0.70 -11.23
CA ASP A 161 -8.05 -0.24 -12.06
C ASP A 161 -8.04 1.29 -12.10
N LEU A 162 -6.91 1.90 -12.43
CA LEU A 162 -6.79 3.35 -12.55
C LEU A 162 -7.42 3.84 -13.86
N THR A 163 -8.75 3.89 -13.90
CA THR A 163 -9.50 4.51 -15.00
C THR A 163 -9.57 6.03 -14.82
N PRO A 164 -9.95 6.82 -15.85
CA PRO A 164 -10.17 8.26 -15.71
C PRO A 164 -11.16 8.64 -14.61
N GLU A 165 -12.21 7.84 -14.40
CA GLU A 165 -13.22 8.05 -13.36
C GLU A 165 -12.64 7.79 -11.97
N VAL A 166 -11.89 6.70 -11.79
CA VAL A 166 -11.20 6.37 -10.53
C VAL A 166 -10.18 7.46 -10.20
N ARG A 167 -9.43 7.95 -11.17
CA ARG A 167 -8.51 9.07 -11.02
C ARG A 167 -9.21 10.32 -10.51
N THR A 168 -10.33 10.69 -11.14
CA THR A 168 -11.14 11.86 -10.75
C THR A 168 -11.66 11.70 -9.33
N THR A 169 -12.17 10.54 -8.98
CA THR A 169 -12.65 10.21 -7.64
C THR A 169 -11.55 10.36 -6.60
N LEU A 170 -10.39 9.73 -6.82
CA LEU A 170 -9.25 9.78 -5.90
C LEU A 170 -8.73 11.21 -5.74
N THR A 171 -8.61 11.95 -6.83
CA THR A 171 -8.18 13.36 -6.79
C THR A 171 -9.16 14.24 -6.00
N SER A 172 -10.46 13.99 -6.15
CA SER A 172 -11.50 14.70 -5.40
C SER A 172 -11.45 14.39 -3.91
N LEU A 173 -11.26 13.12 -3.54
CA LEU A 173 -11.05 12.69 -2.15
C LEU A 173 -9.77 13.29 -1.56
N GLY A 174 -8.69 13.33 -2.34
CA GLY A 174 -7.45 14.00 -1.93
C GLY A 174 -7.69 15.48 -1.59
N LYS A 175 -8.35 16.22 -2.48
CA LYS A 175 -8.68 17.63 -2.26
C LYS A 175 -9.57 17.85 -1.04
N LEU A 176 -10.56 16.99 -0.84
CA LEU A 176 -11.46 17.04 0.32
C LEU A 176 -10.71 16.76 1.63
N GLY A 177 -9.71 15.90 1.58
CA GLY A 177 -8.93 15.50 2.76
C GLY A 177 -7.88 16.53 3.20
N VAL A 178 -7.28 17.28 2.27
CA VAL A 178 -6.18 18.24 2.57
C VAL A 178 -6.49 19.21 3.71
N PRO A 179 -7.65 19.89 3.76
CA PRO A 179 -7.97 20.80 4.86
C PRO A 179 -8.03 20.15 6.24
N ARG A 180 -8.24 18.84 6.29
CA ARG A 180 -8.40 18.03 7.51
C ARG A 180 -7.08 17.47 8.04
N LEU A 181 -6.00 17.60 7.27
CA LEU A 181 -4.66 17.18 7.65
C LEU A 181 -3.91 18.22 8.52
N LYS A 182 -4.53 19.34 8.82
CA LYS A 182 -3.94 20.44 9.58
C LYS A 182 -3.83 20.15 11.07
#